data_0fda6b5257a29fa0a3d4b3b546a59227
#
_entry.id   0fda6b5257a29fa0a3d4b3b546a59227
#
_cell.length_a   1.000
_cell.length_b   1.000
_cell.length_c   1.000
_cell.angle_alpha   90.00
_cell.angle_beta   90.00
_cell.angle_gamma   90.00
#
_symmetry.space_group_name_H-M   'P 1'
#
loop_
_entity.id
_entity.type
_entity.pdbx_description
1 polymer ?
#
loop_
_entity_poly.entity_id
_entity_poly.type
_entity_poly.pdbx_seq_one_letter_code
_entity_poly.pdbx_strand_id
1 'polypeptide(L)'
;MLSVIIVSYNVRYYVEQCLRSVFASKGDFDVEAIVIDNASHDDTIPYLQERFPQSRYPRLHLIAHPENAGFGRANNLALQQASGDYILFLNPDTLVTENTFADCIQFFRTHSDAGAVGVRMLKPNGEFAPESRRGLPTPFTSFCKLSGLSRCFPHSPLFGRYYMHYLDSREVCAIDVVSGAFMMMSREVAQLTEGFDESFFMYGEDIDLSYRIQKAGYQNYYLPTPILHYKGESTEKTSYRYVYVFYEAMLIFFNKHYRHLGLLVSLPIKLTICLLGFFTFLQQQMRKLRQPRRKLPGRPIQADFLFIGSSSMLEQARLMAERFGWTAVYYEGNERTLPQGHLAQSIKNHCRFVAYDMESYSVSAVLRIFDCSSQKDSFIATYYPSQKQLITNIKVYQL
;
A
#
# COMPACT_ATOMS: atom_id res chain seq x y z
N MET A 1 4.17 13.73 -18.79
CA MET A 1 4.96 12.59 -18.29
C MET A 1 4.70 12.38 -16.80
N LEU A 2 4.73 11.13 -16.31
CA LEU A 2 4.57 10.76 -14.89
C LEU A 2 5.90 10.24 -14.34
N SER A 3 6.37 10.80 -13.23
CA SER A 3 7.49 10.27 -12.44
C SER A 3 6.98 9.45 -11.27
N VAL A 4 7.29 8.15 -11.25
CA VAL A 4 6.93 7.23 -10.17
C VAL A 4 8.15 7.02 -9.27
N ILE A 5 8.04 7.45 -8.02
CA ILE A 5 9.09 7.37 -7.01
C ILE A 5 8.79 6.20 -6.07
N ILE A 6 9.73 5.29 -5.93
CA ILE A 6 9.62 4.07 -5.12
C ILE A 6 10.81 3.98 -4.17
N VAL A 7 10.55 3.93 -2.87
CA VAL A 7 11.59 3.69 -1.85
C VAL A 7 11.57 2.24 -1.44
N SER A 8 12.68 1.52 -1.66
CA SER A 8 12.85 0.10 -1.31
C SER A 8 13.68 -0.08 -0.04
N TYR A 9 13.29 -1.05 0.79
CA TYR A 9 14.09 -1.53 1.90
C TYR A 9 13.80 -3.00 2.20
N ASN A 10 14.72 -3.91 1.79
CA ASN A 10 14.65 -5.37 1.97
C ASN A 10 13.38 -6.02 1.40
N VAL A 11 12.94 -5.60 0.20
CA VAL A 11 11.69 -6.07 -0.44
C VAL A 11 11.83 -6.25 -1.95
N ARG A 12 12.99 -6.69 -2.43
CA ARG A 12 13.35 -6.78 -3.88
C ARG A 12 12.29 -7.41 -4.78
N TYR A 13 11.63 -8.48 -4.32
CA TYR A 13 10.61 -9.17 -5.13
C TYR A 13 9.30 -8.37 -5.26
N TYR A 14 8.93 -7.63 -4.21
CA TYR A 14 7.77 -6.75 -4.26
C TYR A 14 8.05 -5.53 -5.14
N VAL A 15 9.26 -4.96 -5.07
CA VAL A 15 9.69 -3.88 -5.99
C VAL A 15 9.64 -4.35 -7.44
N GLU A 16 10.13 -5.56 -7.75
CA GLU A 16 10.04 -6.12 -9.09
C GLU A 16 8.59 -6.18 -9.56
N GLN A 17 7.70 -6.75 -8.75
CA GLN A 17 6.28 -6.85 -9.06
C GLN A 17 5.63 -5.47 -9.23
N CYS A 18 5.93 -4.52 -8.36
CA CYS A 18 5.47 -3.14 -8.44
C CYS A 18 5.90 -2.51 -9.77
N LEU A 19 7.19 -2.59 -10.12
CA LEU A 19 7.73 -2.05 -11.38
C LEU A 19 7.07 -2.69 -12.62
N ARG A 20 6.81 -4.01 -12.60
CA ARG A 20 6.06 -4.67 -13.68
C ARG A 20 4.68 -4.06 -13.86
N SER A 21 3.96 -3.80 -12.78
CA SER A 21 2.64 -3.16 -12.84
C SER A 21 2.73 -1.71 -13.31
N VAL A 22 3.75 -0.97 -12.89
CA VAL A 22 4.02 0.41 -13.32
C VAL A 22 4.26 0.47 -14.84
N PHE A 23 5.14 -0.40 -15.37
CA PHE A 23 5.44 -0.42 -16.82
C PHE A 23 4.36 -1.10 -17.66
N ALA A 24 3.40 -1.80 -17.06
CA ALA A 24 2.21 -2.33 -17.75
C ALA A 24 1.08 -1.30 -17.88
N SER A 25 1.24 -0.11 -17.30
CA SER A 25 0.24 0.95 -17.34
C SER A 25 -0.08 1.40 -18.75
N LYS A 26 -1.34 1.72 -19.01
CA LYS A 26 -1.87 2.14 -20.31
C LYS A 26 -2.35 3.58 -20.24
N GLY A 27 -2.14 4.34 -21.32
CA GLY A 27 -2.60 5.72 -21.45
C GLY A 27 -1.72 6.53 -22.39
N ASP A 28 -2.15 7.76 -22.67
CA ASP A 28 -1.39 8.71 -23.48
C ASP A 28 -0.47 9.56 -22.58
N PHE A 29 0.53 8.89 -22.01
CA PHE A 29 1.57 9.50 -21.17
C PHE A 29 2.80 8.60 -21.08
N ASP A 30 3.94 9.24 -20.93
CA ASP A 30 5.18 8.53 -20.62
C ASP A 30 5.33 8.33 -19.11
N VAL A 31 5.99 7.22 -18.74
CA VAL A 31 6.33 6.90 -17.35
C VAL A 31 7.84 6.81 -17.20
N GLU A 32 8.40 7.52 -16.22
CA GLU A 32 9.70 7.22 -15.65
C GLU A 32 9.53 6.64 -14.24
N ALA A 33 10.39 5.71 -13.88
CA ALA A 33 10.41 5.15 -12.53
C ALA A 33 11.77 5.41 -11.87
N ILE A 34 11.75 5.93 -10.64
CA ILE A 34 12.94 6.23 -9.85
C ILE A 34 12.85 5.39 -8.59
N VAL A 35 13.71 4.38 -8.49
CA VAL A 35 13.80 3.49 -7.32
C VAL A 35 14.99 3.88 -6.49
N ILE A 36 14.75 4.28 -5.24
CA ILE A 36 15.82 4.44 -4.24
C ILE A 36 15.83 3.21 -3.34
N ASP A 37 16.93 2.49 -3.40
CA ASP A 37 17.23 1.45 -2.43
C ASP A 37 17.84 2.07 -1.16
N ASN A 38 17.10 2.01 -0.07
CA ASN A 38 17.39 2.70 1.19
C ASN A 38 18.29 1.84 2.09
N ALA A 39 19.45 1.41 1.57
CA ALA A 39 20.44 0.51 2.18
C ALA A 39 19.88 -0.89 2.50
N SER A 40 19.28 -1.57 1.51
CA SER A 40 18.85 -2.97 1.64
C SER A 40 20.03 -3.94 1.77
N HIS A 41 19.79 -5.08 2.39
CA HIS A 41 20.73 -6.19 2.55
C HIS A 41 20.36 -7.42 1.70
N ASP A 42 19.39 -7.28 0.77
CA ASP A 42 18.82 -8.36 -0.03
C ASP A 42 19.20 -8.28 -1.52
N ASP A 43 20.30 -7.59 -1.85
CA ASP A 43 20.80 -7.39 -3.21
C ASP A 43 19.76 -6.77 -4.17
N THR A 44 18.90 -5.88 -3.66
CA THR A 44 17.83 -5.23 -4.45
C THR A 44 18.34 -4.63 -5.75
N ILE A 45 19.38 -3.80 -5.73
CA ILE A 45 19.86 -3.09 -6.93
C ILE A 45 20.40 -4.05 -8.00
N PRO A 46 21.37 -4.96 -7.70
CA PRO A 46 21.84 -5.93 -8.70
C PRO A 46 20.70 -6.79 -9.26
N TYR A 47 19.78 -7.22 -8.41
CA TYR A 47 18.61 -8.00 -8.81
C TYR A 47 17.72 -7.25 -9.80
N LEU A 48 17.41 -5.98 -9.53
CA LEU A 48 16.58 -5.17 -10.43
C LEU A 48 17.27 -4.84 -11.74
N GLN A 49 18.60 -4.60 -11.73
CA GLN A 49 19.39 -4.37 -12.94
C GLN A 49 19.34 -5.58 -13.91
N GLU A 50 19.38 -6.80 -13.38
CA GLU A 50 19.23 -8.02 -14.16
C GLU A 50 17.81 -8.16 -14.76
N ARG A 51 16.77 -7.88 -13.97
CA ARG A 51 15.36 -8.02 -14.37
C ARG A 51 14.86 -6.92 -15.29
N PHE A 52 15.42 -5.73 -15.17
CA PHE A 52 15.06 -4.54 -15.92
C PHE A 52 16.27 -3.92 -16.60
N PRO A 53 16.81 -4.58 -17.65
CA PRO A 53 17.99 -4.07 -18.36
C PRO A 53 17.70 -2.70 -18.98
N GLN A 54 18.66 -1.76 -18.85
CA GLN A 54 18.55 -0.38 -19.31
C GLN A 54 18.17 -0.25 -20.79
N SER A 55 18.60 -1.21 -21.63
CA SER A 55 18.25 -1.24 -23.06
C SER A 55 16.74 -1.37 -23.31
N ARG A 56 16.00 -2.03 -22.40
CA ARG A 56 14.55 -2.21 -22.49
C ARG A 56 13.77 -1.20 -21.65
N TYR A 57 14.38 -0.71 -20.55
CA TYR A 57 13.78 0.21 -19.61
C TYR A 57 14.62 1.48 -19.43
N PRO A 58 14.78 2.31 -20.48
CA PRO A 58 15.70 3.46 -20.46
C PRO A 58 15.27 4.57 -19.46
N ARG A 59 14.00 4.55 -19.03
CA ARG A 59 13.45 5.51 -18.04
C ARG A 59 13.32 4.91 -16.65
N LEU A 60 14.03 3.83 -16.34
CA LEU A 60 14.18 3.30 -14.99
C LEU A 60 15.51 3.78 -14.42
N HIS A 61 15.45 4.50 -13.31
CA HIS A 61 16.59 4.97 -12.55
C HIS A 61 16.69 4.20 -11.23
N LEU A 62 17.79 3.48 -11.02
CA LEU A 62 18.05 2.71 -9.82
C LEU A 62 19.17 3.40 -9.03
N ILE A 63 18.88 3.81 -7.79
CA ILE A 63 19.77 4.58 -6.94
C ILE A 63 20.00 3.81 -5.65
N ALA A 64 21.26 3.42 -5.38
CA ALA A 64 21.65 2.84 -4.10
C ALA A 64 22.02 3.96 -3.11
N HIS A 65 21.28 4.06 -2.01
CA HIS A 65 21.61 4.98 -0.92
C HIS A 65 22.49 4.26 0.13
N PRO A 66 23.55 4.88 0.63
CA PRO A 66 24.52 4.20 1.50
C PRO A 66 23.99 3.90 2.91
N GLU A 67 22.94 4.59 3.34
CA GLU A 67 22.33 4.43 4.67
C GLU A 67 20.80 4.50 4.60
N ASN A 68 20.11 3.96 5.59
CA ASN A 68 18.66 4.10 5.70
C ASN A 68 18.30 5.52 6.17
N ALA A 69 17.99 6.38 5.21
CA ALA A 69 17.66 7.79 5.43
C ALA A 69 16.24 8.03 5.97
N GLY A 70 15.42 6.96 6.11
CA GLY A 70 13.99 7.06 6.38
C GLY A 70 13.16 7.28 5.11
N PHE A 71 11.83 7.27 5.26
CA PHE A 71 10.92 7.30 4.10
C PHE A 71 10.87 8.67 3.43
N GLY A 72 10.67 9.75 4.21
CA GLY A 72 10.52 11.11 3.67
C GLY A 72 11.76 11.59 2.92
N ARG A 73 12.94 11.47 3.55
CA ARG A 73 14.21 11.91 2.95
C ARG A 73 14.57 11.11 1.69
N ALA A 74 14.37 9.80 1.70
CA ALA A 74 14.62 8.98 0.52
C ALA A 74 13.72 9.37 -0.66
N ASN A 75 12.42 9.63 -0.42
CA ASN A 75 11.50 10.14 -1.44
C ASN A 75 11.93 11.51 -1.97
N ASN A 76 12.38 12.43 -1.10
CA ASN A 76 12.83 13.76 -1.52
C ASN A 76 14.08 13.70 -2.40
N LEU A 77 15.02 12.80 -2.12
CA LEU A 77 16.18 12.56 -2.98
C LEU A 77 15.79 12.12 -4.38
N ALA A 78 14.78 11.23 -4.49
CA ALA A 78 14.23 10.84 -5.78
C ALA A 78 13.45 11.97 -6.47
N LEU A 79 12.70 12.76 -5.70
CA LEU A 79 11.93 13.90 -6.21
C LEU A 79 12.83 14.92 -6.94
N GLN A 80 14.06 15.13 -6.46
CA GLN A 80 15.04 16.02 -7.11
C GLN A 80 15.46 15.55 -8.51
N GLN A 81 15.33 14.24 -8.80
CA GLN A 81 15.67 13.65 -10.09
C GLN A 81 14.45 13.47 -11.01
N ALA A 82 13.25 13.64 -10.45
CA ALA A 82 12.01 13.47 -11.19
C ALA A 82 11.85 14.55 -12.26
N SER A 83 11.43 14.19 -13.48
CA SER A 83 11.27 15.08 -14.61
C SER A 83 9.82 15.19 -15.13
N GLY A 84 8.89 14.36 -14.64
CA GLY A 84 7.48 14.32 -15.07
C GLY A 84 6.65 15.51 -14.59
N ASP A 85 5.56 15.80 -15.29
CA ASP A 85 4.58 16.85 -14.92
C ASP A 85 3.76 16.46 -13.69
N TYR A 86 3.63 15.15 -13.48
CA TYR A 86 3.01 14.54 -12.31
C TYR A 86 4.05 13.72 -11.55
N ILE A 87 3.96 13.75 -10.24
CA ILE A 87 4.80 13.02 -9.29
C ILE A 87 3.92 12.03 -8.53
N LEU A 88 4.33 10.78 -8.50
CA LEU A 88 3.70 9.74 -7.71
C LEU A 88 4.69 9.16 -6.70
N PHE A 89 4.42 9.29 -5.42
CA PHE A 89 5.05 8.49 -4.38
C PHE A 89 4.30 7.17 -4.26
N LEU A 90 5.00 6.04 -4.45
CA LEU A 90 4.42 4.71 -4.52
C LEU A 90 5.18 3.73 -3.63
N ASN A 91 4.48 3.02 -2.75
CA ASN A 91 5.12 1.99 -1.94
C ASN A 91 5.57 0.80 -2.80
N PRO A 92 6.72 0.18 -2.46
CA PRO A 92 7.29 -0.94 -3.22
C PRO A 92 6.43 -2.21 -3.18
N ASP A 93 5.53 -2.34 -2.19
CA ASP A 93 4.64 -3.48 -1.98
C ASP A 93 3.20 -3.21 -2.49
N THR A 94 3.09 -2.46 -3.59
CA THR A 94 1.83 -2.18 -4.27
C THR A 94 1.78 -2.80 -5.67
N LEU A 95 0.55 -3.09 -6.14
CA LEU A 95 0.25 -3.41 -7.53
C LEU A 95 -0.79 -2.42 -8.04
N VAL A 96 -0.42 -1.66 -9.06
CA VAL A 96 -1.33 -0.75 -9.76
C VAL A 96 -2.03 -1.48 -10.92
N THR A 97 -3.26 -1.09 -11.21
CA THR A 97 -3.95 -1.59 -12.41
C THR A 97 -3.48 -0.86 -13.66
N GLU A 98 -3.77 -1.43 -14.80
CA GLU A 98 -3.35 -0.90 -16.11
C GLU A 98 -3.86 0.52 -16.36
N ASN A 99 -4.98 0.92 -15.76
CA ASN A 99 -5.63 2.21 -15.97
C ASN A 99 -5.43 3.20 -14.82
N THR A 100 -4.83 2.79 -13.68
CA THR A 100 -4.71 3.60 -12.47
C THR A 100 -4.14 4.99 -12.74
N PHE A 101 -3.07 5.06 -13.51
CA PHE A 101 -2.40 6.34 -13.78
C PHE A 101 -3.19 7.22 -14.75
N ALA A 102 -3.82 6.60 -15.76
CA ALA A 102 -4.70 7.31 -16.70
C ALA A 102 -5.86 7.98 -15.98
N ASP A 103 -6.52 7.25 -15.06
CA ASP A 103 -7.65 7.77 -14.26
C ASP A 103 -7.20 8.97 -13.40
N CYS A 104 -6.05 8.85 -12.72
CA CYS A 104 -5.51 9.94 -11.91
C CYS A 104 -5.12 11.17 -12.73
N ILE A 105 -4.42 10.99 -13.86
CA ILE A 105 -4.02 12.09 -14.74
C ILE A 105 -5.27 12.77 -15.33
N GLN A 106 -6.27 12.00 -15.75
CA GLN A 106 -7.53 12.57 -16.25
C GLN A 106 -8.26 13.37 -15.16
N PHE A 107 -8.21 12.91 -13.90
CA PHE A 107 -8.76 13.65 -12.78
C PHE A 107 -8.09 15.02 -12.60
N PHE A 108 -6.75 15.09 -12.60
CA PHE A 108 -6.00 16.36 -12.51
C PHE A 108 -6.33 17.32 -13.66
N ARG A 109 -6.56 16.80 -14.86
CA ARG A 109 -6.92 17.65 -16.02
C ARG A 109 -8.29 18.32 -15.88
N THR A 110 -9.18 17.74 -15.07
CA THR A 110 -10.56 18.24 -14.86
C THR A 110 -10.76 18.95 -13.52
N HIS A 111 -9.80 18.85 -12.58
CA HIS A 111 -9.88 19.42 -11.24
C HIS A 111 -8.61 20.22 -10.96
N SER A 112 -8.64 21.51 -11.29
CA SER A 112 -7.49 22.41 -11.11
C SER A 112 -7.16 22.70 -9.64
N ASP A 113 -8.11 22.46 -8.73
CA ASP A 113 -7.95 22.57 -7.29
C ASP A 113 -7.35 21.32 -6.64
N ALA A 114 -7.12 20.24 -7.42
CA ALA A 114 -6.58 18.99 -6.89
C ALA A 114 -5.11 19.17 -6.47
N GLY A 115 -4.86 18.98 -5.18
CA GLY A 115 -3.51 18.98 -4.61
C GLY A 115 -2.86 17.62 -4.68
N ALA A 116 -3.35 16.67 -3.89
CA ALA A 116 -2.92 15.28 -3.95
C ALA A 116 -4.11 14.34 -4.18
N VAL A 117 -3.85 13.27 -4.93
CA VAL A 117 -4.81 12.23 -5.25
C VAL A 117 -4.33 10.91 -4.69
N GLY A 118 -5.18 10.28 -3.86
CA GLY A 118 -5.05 8.90 -3.42
C GLY A 118 -6.06 8.00 -4.11
N VAL A 119 -5.84 6.70 -4.04
CA VAL A 119 -6.68 5.71 -4.72
C VAL A 119 -7.22 4.66 -3.75
N ARG A 120 -8.17 3.85 -4.23
CA ARG A 120 -8.78 2.76 -3.50
C ARG A 120 -7.76 1.62 -3.28
N MET A 121 -7.22 1.51 -2.09
CA MET A 121 -6.35 0.40 -1.75
C MET A 121 -7.18 -0.81 -1.30
N LEU A 122 -6.84 -1.98 -1.84
CA LEU A 122 -7.32 -3.28 -1.40
C LEU A 122 -6.24 -3.99 -0.59
N LYS A 123 -6.65 -4.66 0.48
CA LYS A 123 -5.80 -5.59 1.22
C LYS A 123 -5.60 -6.87 0.41
N PRO A 124 -4.62 -7.73 0.76
CA PRO A 124 -4.41 -9.01 0.08
C PRO A 124 -5.63 -9.96 0.07
N ASN A 125 -6.60 -9.77 0.94
CA ASN A 125 -7.85 -10.54 0.94
C ASN A 125 -9.01 -9.85 0.17
N GLY A 126 -8.72 -8.81 -0.60
CA GLY A 126 -9.71 -8.06 -1.38
C GLY A 126 -10.54 -7.06 -0.58
N GLU A 127 -10.36 -6.99 0.76
CA GLU A 127 -11.08 -5.98 1.56
C GLU A 127 -10.56 -4.57 1.29
N PHE A 128 -11.46 -3.60 1.35
CA PHE A 128 -11.08 -2.19 1.34
C PHE A 128 -10.14 -1.85 2.51
N ALA A 129 -9.06 -1.16 2.21
CA ALA A 129 -8.11 -0.67 3.20
C ALA A 129 -8.56 0.72 3.69
N PRO A 130 -8.99 0.88 4.97
CA PRO A 130 -9.52 2.16 5.47
C PRO A 130 -8.55 3.32 5.37
N GLU A 131 -7.25 3.04 5.37
CA GLU A 131 -6.19 4.04 5.20
C GLU A 131 -6.13 4.68 3.81
N SER A 132 -6.89 4.21 2.83
CA SER A 132 -7.05 4.84 1.52
C SER A 132 -7.54 6.27 1.63
N ARG A 133 -8.26 6.59 2.70
CA ARG A 133 -8.80 7.92 2.98
C ARG A 133 -8.84 8.16 4.47
N ARG A 134 -8.33 9.29 4.88
CA ARG A 134 -8.24 9.65 6.30
C ARG A 134 -8.58 11.11 6.51
N GLY A 135 -9.16 11.40 7.68
CA GLY A 135 -9.26 12.75 8.20
C GLY A 135 -7.98 13.17 8.93
N LEU A 136 -7.74 14.47 9.00
CA LEU A 136 -6.64 15.01 9.78
C LEU A 136 -6.75 14.58 11.26
N PRO A 137 -5.64 14.18 11.88
CA PRO A 137 -5.59 13.84 13.30
C PRO A 137 -5.62 15.11 14.17
N THR A 138 -6.71 15.90 14.07
CA THR A 138 -6.95 17.00 15.00
C THR A 138 -7.04 16.47 16.42
N PRO A 139 -6.90 17.31 17.46
CA PRO A 139 -7.08 16.89 18.85
C PRO A 139 -8.38 16.12 19.07
N PHE A 140 -9.50 16.60 18.50
CA PHE A 140 -10.80 15.97 18.64
C PHE A 140 -10.90 14.65 17.86
N THR A 141 -10.44 14.62 16.59
CA THR A 141 -10.43 13.41 15.76
C THR A 141 -9.57 12.32 16.40
N SER A 142 -8.41 12.69 16.94
CA SER A 142 -7.52 11.78 17.67
C SER A 142 -8.16 11.27 18.95
N PHE A 143 -8.82 12.12 19.74
CA PHE A 143 -9.58 11.72 20.90
C PHE A 143 -10.68 10.70 20.54
N CYS A 144 -11.49 10.96 19.52
CA CYS A 144 -12.54 10.03 19.08
C CYS A 144 -11.98 8.66 18.66
N LYS A 145 -10.82 8.64 17.98
CA LYS A 145 -10.16 7.39 17.60
C LYS A 145 -9.65 6.63 18.83
N LEU A 146 -8.97 7.31 19.74
CA LEU A 146 -8.30 6.71 20.89
C LEU A 146 -9.29 6.25 21.97
N SER A 147 -10.38 6.99 22.20
CA SER A 147 -11.46 6.62 23.12
C SER A 147 -12.37 5.49 22.57
N GLY A 148 -12.24 5.13 21.29
CA GLY A 148 -13.10 4.15 20.65
C GLY A 148 -14.42 4.70 20.12
N LEU A 149 -14.72 5.99 20.29
CA LEU A 149 -15.93 6.63 19.74
C LEU A 149 -16.05 6.47 18.24
N SER A 150 -14.94 6.55 17.49
CA SER A 150 -14.93 6.32 16.05
C SER A 150 -15.28 4.88 15.66
N ARG A 151 -15.11 3.91 16.56
CA ARG A 151 -15.52 2.51 16.35
C ARG A 151 -16.99 2.31 16.68
N CYS A 152 -17.50 2.99 17.71
CA CYS A 152 -18.91 2.94 18.09
C CYS A 152 -19.81 3.66 17.05
N PHE A 153 -19.30 4.75 16.49
CA PHE A 153 -20.04 5.58 15.52
C PHE A 153 -19.26 5.79 14.21
N PRO A 154 -18.96 4.70 13.44
CA PRO A 154 -18.07 4.77 12.29
C PRO A 154 -18.64 5.62 11.14
N HIS A 155 -19.97 5.67 10.99
CA HIS A 155 -20.68 6.42 9.95
C HIS A 155 -21.01 7.87 10.34
N SER A 156 -20.63 8.31 11.54
CA SER A 156 -20.79 9.71 11.96
C SER A 156 -19.70 10.60 11.37
N PRO A 157 -20.04 11.68 10.62
CA PRO A 157 -19.04 12.64 10.14
C PRO A 157 -18.24 13.29 11.27
N LEU A 158 -18.81 13.37 12.48
CA LEU A 158 -18.16 13.95 13.65
C LEU A 158 -17.20 12.97 14.33
N PHE A 159 -17.67 11.76 14.67
CA PHE A 159 -16.92 10.78 15.45
C PHE A 159 -16.10 9.82 14.58
N GLY A 160 -16.60 9.48 13.37
CA GLY A 160 -15.96 8.58 12.40
C GLY A 160 -14.97 9.27 11.46
N ARG A 161 -14.67 10.55 11.64
CA ARG A 161 -13.87 11.38 10.73
C ARG A 161 -12.48 10.81 10.44
N TYR A 162 -11.87 10.08 11.37
CA TYR A 162 -10.51 9.55 11.17
C TYR A 162 -10.38 8.63 9.96
N TYR A 163 -11.32 7.69 9.74
CA TYR A 163 -11.33 6.78 8.59
C TYR A 163 -12.39 7.12 7.54
N MET A 164 -13.19 8.15 7.79
CA MET A 164 -14.23 8.64 6.89
C MET A 164 -15.16 7.53 6.36
N HIS A 165 -15.56 6.57 7.23
CA HIS A 165 -16.45 5.46 6.85
C HIS A 165 -17.86 5.90 6.45
N TYR A 166 -18.23 7.15 6.68
CA TYR A 166 -19.47 7.76 6.23
C TYR A 166 -19.49 8.11 4.74
N LEU A 167 -18.30 8.09 4.08
CA LEU A 167 -18.20 8.29 2.63
C LEU A 167 -18.31 6.95 1.91
N ASP A 168 -18.88 6.92 0.69
CA ASP A 168 -18.84 5.71 -0.14
C ASP A 168 -17.43 5.47 -0.67
N SER A 169 -16.96 4.23 -0.57
CA SER A 169 -15.64 3.84 -1.06
C SER A 169 -15.59 3.63 -2.59
N ARG A 170 -16.72 3.76 -3.27
CA ARG A 170 -16.85 3.62 -4.72
C ARG A 170 -17.06 4.95 -5.43
N GLU A 171 -17.06 6.05 -4.68
CA GLU A 171 -17.22 7.40 -5.22
C GLU A 171 -15.96 8.24 -5.01
N VAL A 172 -15.77 9.18 -5.94
CA VAL A 172 -14.75 10.23 -5.80
C VAL A 172 -15.16 11.15 -4.65
N CYS A 173 -14.23 11.45 -3.76
CA CYS A 173 -14.52 12.35 -2.66
C CYS A 173 -13.30 13.16 -2.23
N ALA A 174 -13.57 14.37 -1.70
CA ALA A 174 -12.57 15.16 -1.00
C ALA A 174 -12.21 14.49 0.33
N ILE A 175 -10.92 14.42 0.63
CA ILE A 175 -10.38 13.85 1.86
C ILE A 175 -9.37 14.78 2.49
N ASP A 176 -9.07 14.60 3.77
CA ASP A 176 -8.06 15.44 4.41
C ASP A 176 -6.64 14.91 4.13
N VAL A 177 -6.44 13.60 4.21
CA VAL A 177 -5.11 12.96 4.15
C VAL A 177 -5.07 11.85 3.12
N VAL A 178 -4.17 11.98 2.16
CA VAL A 178 -3.80 10.93 1.19
C VAL A 178 -2.75 10.02 1.83
N SER A 179 -2.82 8.72 1.56
CA SER A 179 -1.83 7.76 2.04
C SER A 179 -0.54 7.83 1.24
N GLY A 180 0.61 7.85 1.92
CA GLY A 180 1.93 7.75 1.30
C GLY A 180 2.18 6.44 0.54
N ALA A 181 1.30 5.43 0.66
CA ALA A 181 1.39 4.21 -0.13
C ALA A 181 1.07 4.44 -1.63
N PHE A 182 0.22 5.43 -1.93
CA PHE A 182 -0.04 5.95 -3.27
C PHE A 182 -0.47 7.41 -3.12
N MET A 183 0.40 8.34 -3.46
CA MET A 183 0.13 9.77 -3.41
C MET A 183 0.62 10.43 -4.70
N MET A 184 -0.31 10.78 -5.58
CA MET A 184 -0.02 11.48 -6.83
C MET A 184 -0.35 12.96 -6.69
N MET A 185 0.49 13.82 -7.26
CA MET A 185 0.27 15.28 -7.30
C MET A 185 0.90 15.88 -8.56
N SER A 186 0.55 17.12 -8.88
CA SER A 186 1.26 17.86 -9.93
C SER A 186 2.67 18.21 -9.46
N ARG A 187 3.59 18.42 -10.41
CA ARG A 187 4.93 18.96 -10.11
C ARG A 187 4.87 20.30 -9.39
N GLU A 188 3.92 21.16 -9.78
CA GLU A 188 3.72 22.45 -9.14
C GLU A 188 3.44 22.30 -7.64
N VAL A 189 2.51 21.42 -7.26
CA VAL A 189 2.17 21.14 -5.85
C VAL A 189 3.37 20.52 -5.12
N ALA A 190 4.09 19.58 -5.75
CA ALA A 190 5.27 18.97 -5.15
C ALA A 190 6.39 20.00 -4.87
N GLN A 191 6.61 20.94 -5.79
CA GLN A 191 7.57 22.03 -5.64
C GLN A 191 7.13 23.04 -4.58
N LEU A 192 5.85 23.46 -4.60
CA LEU A 192 5.29 24.40 -3.63
C LEU A 192 5.37 23.88 -2.19
N THR A 193 5.22 22.57 -2.02
CA THR A 193 5.25 21.92 -0.70
C THR A 193 6.64 21.39 -0.32
N GLU A 194 7.63 21.49 -1.22
CA GLU A 194 9.01 21.00 -0.99
C GLU A 194 9.08 19.51 -0.61
N GLY A 195 8.10 18.69 -1.06
CA GLY A 195 8.04 17.27 -0.77
C GLY A 195 7.72 16.93 0.70
N PHE A 196 8.28 15.85 1.22
CA PHE A 196 8.06 15.39 2.59
C PHE A 196 8.93 16.16 3.61
N ASP A 197 8.42 16.37 4.82
CA ASP A 197 9.22 16.89 5.93
C ASP A 197 10.16 15.78 6.48
N GLU A 198 11.45 16.02 6.40
CA GLU A 198 12.49 15.06 6.78
C GLU A 198 12.64 14.86 8.30
N SER A 199 11.94 15.66 9.12
CA SER A 199 11.87 15.44 10.56
C SER A 199 11.11 14.15 10.92
N PHE A 200 10.29 13.63 10.00
CA PHE A 200 9.63 12.33 10.12
C PHE A 200 10.51 11.24 9.53
N PHE A 201 11.03 10.35 10.38
CA PHE A 201 11.78 9.20 9.88
C PHE A 201 10.88 8.23 9.11
N MET A 202 9.69 7.93 9.66
CA MET A 202 8.65 7.07 9.08
C MET A 202 7.33 7.33 9.81
N TYR A 203 6.20 7.30 9.08
CA TYR A 203 4.85 7.64 9.53
C TYR A 203 4.64 9.13 9.84
N GLY A 204 3.49 9.62 9.46
CA GLY A 204 3.08 11.01 9.70
C GLY A 204 3.55 12.01 8.64
N GLU A 205 4.57 11.66 7.84
CA GLU A 205 5.04 12.47 6.71
C GLU A 205 3.96 12.70 5.66
N ASP A 206 3.13 11.69 5.40
CA ASP A 206 1.98 11.76 4.48
C ASP A 206 0.86 12.65 5.04
N ILE A 207 0.64 12.61 6.34
CA ILE A 207 -0.31 13.48 7.05
C ILE A 207 0.17 14.93 6.98
N ASP A 208 1.46 15.16 7.25
CA ASP A 208 2.06 16.49 7.21
C ASP A 208 2.02 17.08 5.81
N LEU A 209 2.41 16.33 4.80
CA LEU A 209 2.37 16.78 3.40
C LEU A 209 0.93 17.09 2.96
N SER A 210 -0.03 16.19 3.24
CA SER A 210 -1.44 16.41 2.94
C SER A 210 -1.99 17.68 3.59
N TYR A 211 -1.58 17.97 4.83
CA TYR A 211 -1.98 19.19 5.54
C TYR A 211 -1.34 20.45 4.96
N ARG A 212 -0.06 20.40 4.54
CA ARG A 212 0.61 21.52 3.87
C ARG A 212 -0.01 21.83 2.51
N ILE A 213 -0.41 20.82 1.75
CA ILE A 213 -1.15 20.96 0.49
C ILE A 213 -2.46 21.71 0.72
N GLN A 214 -3.25 21.34 1.73
CA GLN A 214 -4.49 22.05 2.06
C GLN A 214 -4.23 23.50 2.51
N LYS A 215 -3.18 23.74 3.29
CA LYS A 215 -2.79 25.10 3.69
C LYS A 215 -2.34 25.98 2.51
N ALA A 216 -1.84 25.38 1.46
CA ALA A 216 -1.50 26.06 0.21
C ALA A 216 -2.73 26.39 -0.66
N GLY A 217 -3.94 26.00 -0.23
CA GLY A 217 -5.20 26.29 -0.90
C GLY A 217 -5.70 25.19 -1.84
N TYR A 218 -5.02 24.04 -1.91
CA TYR A 218 -5.44 22.90 -2.71
C TYR A 218 -6.31 21.94 -1.91
N GLN A 219 -7.08 21.08 -2.62
CA GLN A 219 -7.90 20.03 -2.05
C GLN A 219 -7.29 18.66 -2.33
N ASN A 220 -7.24 17.79 -1.31
CA ASN A 220 -6.86 16.38 -1.49
C ASN A 220 -8.09 15.54 -1.86
N TYR A 221 -7.89 14.56 -2.75
CA TYR A 221 -8.96 13.73 -3.29
C TYR A 221 -8.65 12.24 -3.18
N TYR A 222 -9.72 11.45 -3.08
CA TYR A 222 -9.72 10.00 -3.19
C TYR A 222 -10.45 9.59 -4.46
N LEU A 223 -9.85 8.69 -5.24
CA LEU A 223 -10.45 8.07 -6.41
C LEU A 223 -10.75 6.59 -6.15
N PRO A 224 -11.89 6.06 -6.64
CA PRO A 224 -12.28 4.66 -6.42
C PRO A 224 -11.51 3.65 -7.28
N THR A 225 -10.49 4.07 -8.03
CA THR A 225 -9.63 3.21 -8.84
C THR A 225 -8.84 2.26 -7.94
N PRO A 226 -8.96 0.92 -8.08
CA PRO A 226 -8.36 -0.02 -7.16
C PRO A 226 -6.87 -0.25 -7.41
N ILE A 227 -6.12 -0.41 -6.34
CA ILE A 227 -4.77 -0.98 -6.32
C ILE A 227 -4.67 -2.04 -5.21
N LEU A 228 -3.75 -2.99 -5.33
CA LEU A 228 -3.40 -3.87 -4.22
C LEU A 228 -2.27 -3.26 -3.40
N HIS A 229 -2.39 -3.33 -2.07
CA HIS A 229 -1.31 -2.97 -1.16
C HIS A 229 -1.10 -4.12 -0.16
N TYR A 230 0.02 -4.81 -0.25
CA TYR A 230 0.33 -5.96 0.61
C TYR A 230 0.48 -5.56 2.08
N LYS A 231 0.94 -4.35 2.35
CA LYS A 231 1.05 -3.69 3.65
C LYS A 231 1.87 -4.43 4.70
N GLY A 232 3.06 -3.97 4.89
CA GLY A 232 3.91 -4.36 6.03
C GLY A 232 5.02 -5.32 5.72
N GLU A 233 5.33 -5.51 4.45
CA GLU A 233 6.44 -6.36 4.02
C GLU A 233 7.80 -5.76 4.43
N SER A 234 7.90 -4.43 4.48
CA SER A 234 9.10 -3.71 4.92
C SER A 234 9.16 -3.40 6.43
N THR A 235 8.11 -3.71 7.21
CA THR A 235 8.05 -3.29 8.63
C THR A 235 7.36 -4.30 9.53
N GLU A 236 8.07 -4.85 10.50
CA GLU A 236 7.49 -5.65 11.59
C GLU A 236 6.70 -4.76 12.57
N LYS A 237 5.36 -4.74 12.44
CA LYS A 237 4.43 -3.93 13.27
C LYS A 237 4.40 -4.29 14.76
N THR A 238 5.09 -5.36 15.16
CA THR A 238 5.11 -5.85 16.55
C THR A 238 6.36 -5.43 17.32
N SER A 239 7.29 -4.70 16.69
CA SER A 239 8.51 -4.27 17.34
C SER A 239 8.30 -3.04 18.23
N TYR A 240 9.07 -2.92 19.32
CA TYR A 240 9.14 -1.71 20.15
C TYR A 240 9.46 -0.47 19.30
N ARG A 241 10.35 -0.62 18.32
CA ARG A 241 10.75 0.44 17.39
C ARG A 241 9.56 1.00 16.61
N TYR A 242 8.64 0.14 16.14
CA TYR A 242 7.41 0.58 15.46
C TYR A 242 6.55 1.48 16.34
N VAL A 243 6.31 1.06 17.60
CA VAL A 243 5.49 1.83 18.54
C VAL A 243 6.12 3.18 18.81
N TYR A 244 7.42 3.19 19.09
CA TYR A 244 8.17 4.40 19.37
C TYR A 244 8.09 5.40 18.19
N VAL A 245 8.48 4.97 16.99
CA VAL A 245 8.49 5.84 15.78
C VAL A 245 7.09 6.37 15.45
N PHE A 246 6.05 5.54 15.61
CA PHE A 246 4.67 5.97 15.37
C PHE A 246 4.21 7.08 16.34
N TYR A 247 4.48 6.93 17.65
CA TYR A 247 4.07 7.93 18.61
C TYR A 247 4.97 9.17 18.58
N GLU A 248 6.25 9.04 18.24
CA GLU A 248 7.15 10.14 17.98
C GLU A 248 6.65 10.99 16.80
N ALA A 249 6.27 10.37 15.69
CA ALA A 249 5.68 11.06 14.54
C ALA A 249 4.40 11.84 14.92
N MET A 250 3.54 11.27 15.78
CA MET A 250 2.37 11.99 16.30
C MET A 250 2.77 13.24 17.10
N LEU A 251 3.81 13.16 17.93
CA LEU A 251 4.32 14.29 18.69
C LEU A 251 4.94 15.36 17.82
N ILE A 252 5.71 14.97 16.78
CA ILE A 252 6.29 15.89 15.79
C ILE A 252 5.16 16.66 15.10
N PHE A 253 4.16 15.95 14.55
CA PHE A 253 3.02 16.55 13.88
C PHE A 253 2.26 17.55 14.79
N PHE A 254 1.98 17.11 16.02
CA PHE A 254 1.28 17.95 16.98
C PHE A 254 2.09 19.20 17.36
N ASN A 255 3.38 19.06 17.63
CA ASN A 255 4.25 20.18 17.97
C ASN A 255 4.40 21.18 16.82
N LYS A 256 4.43 20.70 15.57
CA LYS A 256 4.56 21.51 14.38
C LYS A 256 3.30 22.34 14.11
N HIS A 257 2.14 21.70 14.17
CA HIS A 257 0.90 22.31 13.67
C HIS A 257 -0.05 22.82 14.76
N TYR A 258 0.06 22.35 16.00
CA TYR A 258 -0.84 22.68 17.11
C TYR A 258 -0.17 23.32 18.33
N ARG A 259 1.09 23.77 18.17
CA ARG A 259 1.84 24.43 19.26
C ARG A 259 1.12 25.68 19.83
N HIS A 260 0.34 26.36 18.99
CA HIS A 260 -0.41 27.58 19.37
C HIS A 260 -1.58 27.32 20.32
N LEU A 261 -2.01 26.07 20.53
CA LEU A 261 -3.15 25.75 21.39
C LEU A 261 -2.90 25.97 22.91
N GLY A 262 -1.72 26.48 23.26
CA GLY A 262 -1.36 26.76 24.65
C GLY A 262 -1.09 25.49 25.51
N LEU A 263 -0.48 25.69 26.67
CA LEU A 263 -0.05 24.58 27.55
C LEU A 263 -1.23 23.77 28.10
N LEU A 264 -2.36 24.40 28.40
CA LEU A 264 -3.54 23.75 28.97
C LEU A 264 -4.17 22.69 28.03
N VAL A 265 -4.05 22.87 26.72
CA VAL A 265 -4.55 21.92 25.71
C VAL A 265 -3.46 20.95 25.26
N SER A 266 -2.24 21.46 25.06
CA SER A 266 -1.13 20.65 24.52
C SER A 266 -0.62 19.62 25.52
N LEU A 267 -0.56 19.93 26.81
CA LEU A 267 -0.05 19.02 27.84
C LEU A 267 -0.90 17.75 28.01
N PRO A 268 -2.24 17.82 28.15
CA PRO A 268 -3.09 16.64 28.20
C PRO A 268 -2.97 15.74 26.96
N ILE A 269 -2.87 16.33 25.76
CA ILE A 269 -2.74 15.57 24.50
C ILE A 269 -1.42 14.82 24.46
N LYS A 270 -0.30 15.50 24.77
CA LYS A 270 1.02 14.87 24.85
C LYS A 270 1.06 13.75 25.88
N LEU A 271 0.51 13.99 27.05
CA LEU A 271 0.40 12.98 28.11
C LEU A 271 -0.42 11.76 27.63
N THR A 272 -1.55 12.00 26.96
CA THR A 272 -2.37 10.93 26.39
C THR A 272 -1.60 10.12 25.34
N ILE A 273 -0.86 10.76 24.44
CA ILE A 273 0.00 10.08 23.44
C ILE A 273 1.04 9.20 24.14
N CYS A 274 1.74 9.74 25.15
CA CYS A 274 2.74 8.99 25.90
C CYS A 274 2.14 7.80 26.68
N LEU A 275 1.00 8.00 27.35
CA LEU A 275 0.30 6.93 28.07
C LEU A 275 -0.15 5.80 27.13
N LEU A 276 -0.69 6.15 25.95
CA LEU A 276 -1.12 5.15 24.96
C LEU A 276 0.08 4.40 24.37
N GLY A 277 1.19 5.09 24.12
CA GLY A 277 2.45 4.45 23.73
C GLY A 277 2.89 3.43 24.79
N PHE A 278 2.88 3.80 26.05
CA PHE A 278 3.21 2.93 27.17
C PHE A 278 2.23 1.73 27.29
N PHE A 279 0.91 1.98 27.20
CA PHE A 279 -0.09 0.91 27.22
C PHE A 279 0.04 -0.04 26.03
N THR A 280 0.29 0.48 24.82
CA THR A 280 0.51 -0.35 23.63
C THR A 280 1.75 -1.23 23.80
N PHE A 281 2.82 -0.67 24.37
CA PHE A 281 4.03 -1.42 24.70
C PHE A 281 3.75 -2.54 25.72
N LEU A 282 3.06 -2.24 26.83
CA LEU A 282 2.68 -3.24 27.83
C LEU A 282 1.82 -4.36 27.21
N GLN A 283 0.84 -3.99 26.38
CA GLN A 283 -0.02 -4.96 25.70
C GLN A 283 0.77 -5.90 24.77
N GLN A 284 1.79 -5.37 24.09
CA GLN A 284 2.68 -6.19 23.26
C GLN A 284 3.50 -7.17 24.11
N GLN A 285 4.06 -6.72 25.23
CA GLN A 285 4.79 -7.59 26.17
C GLN A 285 3.88 -8.69 26.74
N MET A 286 2.66 -8.35 27.15
CA MET A 286 1.68 -9.31 27.65
C MET A 286 1.21 -10.32 26.58
N ARG A 287 1.12 -9.89 25.29
CA ARG A 287 0.80 -10.81 24.19
C ARG A 287 1.93 -11.80 23.91
N LYS A 288 3.18 -11.42 24.08
CA LYS A 288 4.35 -12.34 23.96
C LYS A 288 4.33 -13.41 25.07
N LEU A 289 3.81 -13.08 26.25
CA LEU A 289 3.69 -14.00 27.39
C LEU A 289 2.43 -14.88 27.34
N ARG A 290 1.40 -14.49 26.57
CA ARG A 290 0.19 -15.28 26.40
C ARG A 290 0.35 -16.18 25.19
N GLN A 291 0.28 -17.51 25.39
CA GLN A 291 0.16 -18.47 24.29
C GLN A 291 -0.99 -18.07 23.36
N PRO A 292 -0.82 -18.22 22.01
CA PRO A 292 -1.87 -17.82 21.09
C PRO A 292 -3.16 -18.59 21.41
N ARG A 293 -4.21 -17.88 21.78
CA ARG A 293 -5.56 -18.46 21.89
C ARG A 293 -5.87 -19.09 20.51
N ARG A 294 -6.22 -20.38 20.49
CA ARG A 294 -6.79 -21.04 19.32
C ARG A 294 -7.87 -20.13 18.74
N LYS A 295 -7.65 -19.65 17.51
CA LYS A 295 -8.71 -18.99 16.73
C LYS A 295 -9.87 -19.96 16.63
N LEU A 296 -11.11 -19.48 16.85
CA LEU A 296 -12.31 -20.22 16.52
C LEU A 296 -12.18 -20.77 15.08
N PRO A 297 -12.60 -22.02 14.84
CA PRO A 297 -12.48 -22.60 13.51
C PRO A 297 -13.34 -21.80 12.53
N GLY A 298 -12.68 -21.08 11.63
CA GLY A 298 -13.28 -20.65 10.37
C GLY A 298 -13.72 -21.88 9.57
N ARG A 299 -14.34 -21.69 8.41
CA ARG A 299 -14.59 -22.81 7.48
C ARG A 299 -13.29 -23.59 7.28
N PRO A 300 -13.31 -24.93 7.32
CA PRO A 300 -12.09 -25.70 7.16
C PRO A 300 -11.44 -25.35 5.82
N ILE A 301 -10.19 -24.88 5.87
CA ILE A 301 -9.37 -24.65 4.69
C ILE A 301 -9.15 -26.02 4.04
N GLN A 302 -9.62 -26.18 2.80
CA GLN A 302 -9.55 -27.43 2.08
C GLN A 302 -8.18 -27.67 1.43
N ALA A 303 -7.50 -26.57 1.03
CA ALA A 303 -6.15 -26.59 0.48
C ALA A 303 -5.40 -25.30 0.79
N ASP A 304 -4.05 -25.37 0.76
CA ASP A 304 -3.20 -24.22 0.95
C ASP A 304 -3.31 -23.24 -0.21
N PHE A 305 -3.32 -23.77 -1.44
CA PHE A 305 -3.35 -23.00 -2.67
C PHE A 305 -4.45 -23.44 -3.65
N LEU A 306 -5.03 -22.48 -4.32
CA LEU A 306 -5.75 -22.62 -5.57
C LEU A 306 -4.96 -21.92 -6.66
N PHE A 307 -4.48 -22.65 -7.66
CA PHE A 307 -3.77 -22.12 -8.81
C PHE A 307 -4.71 -22.00 -10.00
N ILE A 308 -4.72 -20.82 -10.63
CA ILE A 308 -5.55 -20.51 -11.80
C ILE A 308 -4.65 -19.87 -12.87
N GLY A 309 -4.52 -20.51 -14.03
CA GLY A 309 -3.66 -20.00 -15.09
C GLY A 309 -3.51 -20.92 -16.28
N SER A 310 -2.44 -20.72 -17.04
CA SER A 310 -2.07 -21.53 -18.20
C SER A 310 -1.61 -22.93 -17.79
N SER A 311 -1.71 -23.88 -18.72
CA SER A 311 -1.21 -25.26 -18.50
C SER A 311 0.26 -25.27 -18.07
N SER A 312 1.10 -24.41 -18.66
CA SER A 312 2.52 -24.28 -18.29
C SER A 312 2.71 -23.79 -16.86
N MET A 313 1.92 -22.79 -16.44
CA MET A 313 1.92 -22.31 -15.04
C MET A 313 1.51 -23.42 -14.08
N LEU A 314 0.48 -24.20 -14.42
CA LEU A 314 -0.04 -25.26 -13.56
C LEU A 314 0.96 -26.43 -13.40
N GLU A 315 1.74 -26.75 -14.42
CA GLU A 315 2.85 -27.73 -14.31
C GLU A 315 3.92 -27.25 -13.33
N GLN A 316 4.35 -25.99 -13.44
CA GLN A 316 5.32 -25.37 -12.52
C GLN A 316 4.77 -25.31 -11.10
N ALA A 317 3.48 -24.99 -10.95
CA ALA A 317 2.81 -24.92 -9.66
C ALA A 317 2.72 -26.31 -8.98
N ARG A 318 2.57 -27.41 -9.75
CA ARG A 318 2.61 -28.78 -9.22
C ARG A 318 3.99 -29.11 -8.65
N LEU A 319 5.05 -28.81 -9.39
CA LEU A 319 6.43 -29.00 -8.93
C LEU A 319 6.71 -28.20 -7.66
N MET A 320 6.20 -26.97 -7.60
CA MET A 320 6.35 -26.12 -6.43
C MET A 320 5.58 -26.68 -5.23
N ALA A 321 4.33 -27.14 -5.43
CA ALA A 321 3.53 -27.74 -4.37
C ALA A 321 4.18 -29.02 -3.81
N GLU A 322 4.73 -29.88 -4.67
CA GLU A 322 5.50 -31.06 -4.27
C GLU A 322 6.74 -30.69 -3.46
N ARG A 323 7.53 -29.71 -3.95
CA ARG A 323 8.77 -29.25 -3.29
C ARG A 323 8.52 -28.70 -1.88
N PHE A 324 7.42 -27.96 -1.70
CA PHE A 324 7.11 -27.30 -0.43
C PHE A 324 6.07 -28.04 0.42
N GLY A 325 5.54 -29.19 -0.06
CA GLY A 325 4.59 -30.00 0.67
C GLY A 325 3.21 -29.36 0.83
N TRP A 326 2.74 -28.57 -0.17
CA TRP A 326 1.43 -27.92 -0.11
C TRP A 326 0.30 -28.78 -0.65
N THR A 327 -0.87 -28.63 -0.04
CA THR A 327 -2.12 -29.06 -0.64
C THR A 327 -2.58 -28.02 -1.65
N ALA A 328 -2.83 -28.41 -2.89
CA ALA A 328 -3.17 -27.49 -3.95
C ALA A 328 -4.24 -28.02 -4.90
N VAL A 329 -5.03 -27.08 -5.42
CA VAL A 329 -6.05 -27.31 -6.45
C VAL A 329 -5.69 -26.48 -7.68
N TYR A 330 -5.98 -27.01 -8.87
CA TYR A 330 -5.53 -26.45 -10.13
C TYR A 330 -6.70 -26.30 -11.09
N TYR A 331 -6.84 -25.10 -11.69
CA TYR A 331 -7.81 -24.82 -12.73
C TYR A 331 -7.14 -24.13 -13.90
N GLU A 332 -7.28 -24.71 -15.07
CA GLU A 332 -6.81 -24.08 -16.32
C GLU A 332 -7.80 -22.99 -16.73
N GLY A 333 -7.25 -21.81 -17.03
CA GLY A 333 -8.06 -20.67 -17.49
C GLY A 333 -7.24 -19.39 -17.59
N ASN A 334 -7.84 -18.43 -18.24
CA ASN A 334 -7.33 -17.08 -18.41
C ASN A 334 -8.47 -16.06 -18.29
N GLU A 335 -8.15 -14.79 -18.40
CA GLU A 335 -9.15 -13.70 -18.26
C GLU A 335 -10.34 -13.84 -19.22
N ARG A 336 -10.17 -14.49 -20.40
CA ARG A 336 -11.25 -14.69 -21.40
C ARG A 336 -12.06 -15.97 -21.11
N THR A 337 -11.39 -17.06 -20.77
CA THR A 337 -12.04 -18.38 -20.59
C THR A 337 -12.63 -18.56 -19.19
N LEU A 338 -12.06 -17.88 -18.18
CA LEU A 338 -12.50 -17.94 -16.79
C LEU A 338 -12.55 -16.51 -16.17
N PRO A 339 -13.42 -15.61 -16.68
CA PRO A 339 -13.43 -14.18 -16.28
C PRO A 339 -13.84 -13.93 -14.82
N GLN A 340 -14.51 -14.91 -14.18
CA GLN A 340 -14.89 -14.86 -12.76
C GLN A 340 -13.81 -15.47 -11.86
N GLY A 341 -12.73 -16.03 -12.42
CA GLY A 341 -11.66 -16.65 -11.66
C GLY A 341 -12.17 -17.64 -10.61
N HIS A 342 -11.70 -17.50 -9.38
CA HIS A 342 -12.08 -18.36 -8.26
C HIS A 342 -13.54 -18.21 -7.80
N LEU A 343 -14.29 -17.24 -8.29
CA LEU A 343 -15.72 -17.05 -8.02
C LEU A 343 -16.61 -17.85 -8.98
N ALA A 344 -16.05 -18.51 -10.00
CA ALA A 344 -16.81 -19.32 -10.93
C ALA A 344 -17.52 -20.48 -10.19
N GLN A 345 -18.77 -20.77 -10.60
CA GLN A 345 -19.59 -21.82 -9.95
C GLN A 345 -18.97 -23.21 -9.98
N SER A 346 -18.05 -23.45 -10.93
CA SER A 346 -17.27 -24.70 -11.05
C SER A 346 -16.22 -24.86 -9.93
N ILE A 347 -15.84 -23.77 -9.24
CA ILE A 347 -14.79 -23.74 -8.23
C ILE A 347 -15.43 -23.67 -6.84
N LYS A 348 -15.50 -24.78 -6.13
CA LYS A 348 -16.13 -24.87 -4.80
C LYS A 348 -15.13 -24.92 -3.64
N ASN A 349 -13.84 -24.78 -3.93
CA ASN A 349 -12.79 -25.01 -2.95
C ASN A 349 -12.46 -23.74 -2.17
N HIS A 350 -12.44 -23.84 -0.85
CA HIS A 350 -11.97 -22.79 0.05
C HIS A 350 -10.48 -22.98 0.31
N CYS A 351 -9.64 -22.12 -0.28
CA CYS A 351 -8.19 -22.16 -0.18
C CYS A 351 -7.66 -20.93 0.55
N ARG A 352 -6.52 -21.10 1.22
CA ARG A 352 -5.85 -19.99 1.91
C ARG A 352 -5.32 -18.95 0.94
N PHE A 353 -4.72 -19.38 -0.15
CA PHE A 353 -4.21 -18.52 -1.22
C PHE A 353 -4.86 -18.86 -2.55
N VAL A 354 -5.18 -17.83 -3.32
CA VAL A 354 -5.59 -17.96 -4.71
C VAL A 354 -4.51 -17.32 -5.57
N ALA A 355 -3.75 -18.17 -6.28
CA ALA A 355 -2.63 -17.78 -7.11
C ALA A 355 -3.07 -17.65 -8.58
N TYR A 356 -2.95 -16.45 -9.12
CA TYR A 356 -3.24 -16.14 -10.50
C TYR A 356 -1.97 -16.07 -11.34
N ASP A 357 -2.02 -16.64 -12.54
CA ASP A 357 -1.02 -16.46 -13.59
C ASP A 357 -1.09 -15.01 -14.12
N MET A 358 -0.10 -14.19 -13.76
CA MET A 358 -0.06 -12.77 -14.13
C MET A 358 0.34 -12.52 -15.59
N GLU A 359 0.65 -13.56 -16.35
CA GLU A 359 0.81 -13.51 -17.80
C GLU A 359 -0.49 -13.82 -18.54
N SER A 360 -1.48 -14.41 -17.84
CA SER A 360 -2.81 -14.77 -18.36
C SER A 360 -3.94 -13.92 -17.82
N TYR A 361 -3.73 -13.22 -16.71
CA TYR A 361 -4.68 -12.29 -16.07
C TYR A 361 -4.05 -10.93 -15.86
N SER A 362 -4.78 -9.86 -16.20
CA SER A 362 -4.42 -8.50 -15.85
C SER A 362 -4.57 -8.23 -14.35
N VAL A 363 -3.84 -7.25 -13.81
CA VAL A 363 -4.02 -6.82 -12.42
C VAL A 363 -5.45 -6.33 -12.20
N SER A 364 -6.01 -5.58 -13.15
CA SER A 364 -7.41 -5.12 -13.11
C SER A 364 -8.41 -6.26 -12.95
N ALA A 365 -8.22 -7.36 -13.69
CA ALA A 365 -9.11 -8.52 -13.60
C ALA A 365 -9.02 -9.20 -12.23
N VAL A 366 -7.80 -9.43 -11.74
CA VAL A 366 -7.59 -10.07 -10.43
C VAL A 366 -8.21 -9.23 -9.32
N LEU A 367 -7.95 -7.92 -9.28
CA LEU A 367 -8.47 -7.04 -8.23
C LEU A 367 -10.01 -6.94 -8.29
N ARG A 368 -10.61 -6.86 -9.49
CA ARG A 368 -12.07 -6.88 -9.66
C ARG A 368 -12.70 -8.15 -9.09
N ILE A 369 -12.10 -9.33 -9.35
CA ILE A 369 -12.61 -10.61 -8.85
C ILE A 369 -12.56 -10.62 -7.31
N PHE A 370 -11.46 -10.19 -6.71
CA PHE A 370 -11.32 -10.15 -5.24
C PHE A 370 -12.20 -9.09 -4.58
N ASP A 371 -12.41 -7.92 -5.20
CA ASP A 371 -13.29 -6.87 -4.69
C ASP A 371 -14.77 -7.32 -4.65
N CYS A 372 -15.15 -8.22 -5.57
CA CYS A 372 -16.47 -8.85 -5.59
C CYS A 372 -16.58 -10.06 -4.64
N SER A 373 -15.46 -10.57 -4.10
CA SER A 373 -15.44 -11.73 -3.22
C SER A 373 -15.90 -11.38 -1.81
N SER A 374 -16.76 -12.21 -1.23
CA SER A 374 -17.10 -12.17 0.18
C SER A 374 -16.18 -13.04 1.06
N GLN A 375 -15.20 -13.71 0.47
CA GLN A 375 -14.32 -14.66 1.16
C GLN A 375 -13.13 -13.93 1.80
N LYS A 376 -13.31 -13.54 3.06
CA LYS A 376 -12.28 -12.79 3.84
C LYS A 376 -11.06 -13.60 4.24
N ASP A 377 -11.14 -14.93 4.16
CA ASP A 377 -10.09 -15.86 4.63
C ASP A 377 -9.16 -16.31 3.49
N SER A 378 -9.43 -15.93 2.23
CA SER A 378 -8.58 -16.21 1.08
C SER A 378 -7.76 -15.00 0.70
N PHE A 379 -6.46 -15.22 0.37
CA PHE A 379 -5.53 -14.16 0.04
C PHE A 379 -5.07 -14.23 -1.41
N ILE A 380 -4.87 -13.07 -2.02
CA ILE A 380 -4.27 -12.94 -3.35
C ILE A 380 -2.84 -13.46 -3.30
N ALA A 381 -2.51 -14.32 -4.27
CA ALA A 381 -1.16 -14.66 -4.64
C ALA A 381 -0.98 -14.41 -6.14
N THR A 382 0.20 -13.97 -6.53
CA THR A 382 0.54 -13.71 -7.94
C THR A 382 1.63 -14.66 -8.36
N TYR A 383 1.45 -15.30 -9.51
CA TYR A 383 2.43 -16.20 -10.09
C TYR A 383 2.95 -15.64 -11.42
N TYR A 384 4.25 -15.64 -11.58
CA TYR A 384 4.94 -15.21 -12.80
C TYR A 384 5.64 -16.42 -13.44
N PRO A 385 5.03 -17.07 -14.47
CA PRO A 385 5.57 -18.30 -15.08
C PRO A 385 6.97 -18.12 -15.66
N SER A 386 7.23 -17.01 -16.34
CA SER A 386 8.55 -16.72 -16.94
C SER A 386 9.68 -16.62 -15.91
N GLN A 387 9.37 -16.32 -14.64
CA GLN A 387 10.33 -16.24 -13.55
C GLN A 387 10.23 -17.41 -12.57
N LYS A 388 9.24 -18.28 -12.74
CA LYS A 388 8.93 -19.38 -11.81
C LYS A 388 8.78 -18.88 -10.37
N GLN A 389 8.09 -17.76 -10.20
CA GLN A 389 8.00 -17.02 -8.94
C GLN A 389 6.56 -16.89 -8.47
N LEU A 390 6.32 -17.26 -7.22
CA LEU A 390 5.04 -17.09 -6.52
C LEU A 390 5.20 -16.06 -5.40
N ILE A 391 4.41 -14.99 -5.44
CA ILE A 391 4.41 -13.92 -4.43
C ILE A 391 3.11 -13.97 -3.66
N THR A 392 3.20 -14.08 -2.34
CA THR A 392 2.08 -13.98 -1.40
C THR A 392 2.29 -12.78 -0.47
N ASN A 393 1.30 -12.46 0.35
CA ASN A 393 1.45 -11.45 1.40
C ASN A 393 2.24 -11.93 2.64
N ILE A 394 2.87 -13.06 2.60
CA ILE A 394 3.64 -13.62 3.72
C ILE A 394 5.06 -13.95 3.28
N LYS A 395 5.22 -14.49 2.09
CA LYS A 395 6.50 -15.00 1.60
C LYS A 395 6.52 -15.11 0.08
N VAL A 396 7.69 -14.98 -0.49
CA VAL A 396 7.97 -15.25 -1.91
C VAL A 396 8.64 -16.61 -2.05
N TYR A 397 8.19 -17.36 -3.05
CA TYR A 397 8.69 -18.69 -3.36
C TYR A 397 9.21 -18.72 -4.80
N GLN A 398 10.30 -19.45 -5.02
CA GLN A 398 10.91 -19.68 -6.34
C GLN A 398 11.11 -21.18 -6.57
N LEU A 399 10.87 -21.62 -7.83
CA LEU A 399 11.08 -23.00 -8.26
C LEU A 399 12.53 -23.26 -8.62
#